data_0e07e087eb34c1690878eeafbe845e31
#
_entry.id   0e07e087eb34c1690878eeafbe845e31
#
_cell.length_a   1.000
_cell.length_b   1.000
_cell.length_c   1.000
_cell.angle_alpha   90.00
_cell.angle_beta   90.00
_cell.angle_gamma   90.00
#
_symmetry.space_group_name_H-M   'P 1'
#
loop_
_entity.id
_entity.type
_entity.pdbx_description
1 polymer ?
#
loop_
_entity_poly.entity_id
_entity_poly.type
_entity_poly.pdbx_seq_one_letter_code
_entity_poly.pdbx_strand_id
1 'polypeptide(L)'
;MSPTNQVRITLACAALLAATADAAAAQSIARISVSSTGVQGNADSSPPSLTADGHWAVFDSLADDLVPGDTNGCSDIFVRDLWAGTTERVSVAPNGDQSNGGSGLESLSSDGRFVVFASTASNLVLGDTNGRQDVFVLDRITGAIDRVSVSTAGVEADSDCHVSVCVPVISTDGRFVVFDSHATNLVLGDSNGSWDSYLHDRITGTTDFVDRNAAGEQANARSTGASLTPDGRHAVFTSQATNLVGHDVNGLQDVFVRDLSTGVVELVSVSSTGEQGDGISFQGMLTPDGRFVCFGSAATNLVAGDVNGEVDVFVHDRLTGVTELVSVASDGTQGDGRSGEAVISSDGRFVAFDSIASTLVPSDTNATDDVFLHDRLTRGTLRITGGGVQGNGPTDHPTITTEGRRIGFRSGAKNLVPGDTNRATDAFVVDRGAALIASYCVASTTSAGCVPAIGSSGEPSLSGSAPFELRAAPVINRKFGLLSYGFAPSTPPFHAGLACIAAPLERTRPVYSGGNPPPDDCSGALELDFNPIVRSGVDPNLVAGREVFCQFWFRDRASASGAGMSDALTFVIQP
;
A
#
# COMPACT_ATOMS: atom_id res chain seq x y z
N MET A 1 33.97 66.35 33.11
CA MET A 1 33.18 66.26 31.89
C MET A 1 33.56 64.97 31.19
N SER A 2 32.86 63.98 31.42
CA SER A 2 33.15 62.64 30.91
C SER A 2 31.99 62.17 30.07
N PRO A 3 32.19 61.59 28.87
CA PRO A 3 31.13 60.95 28.14
C PRO A 3 31.02 59.46 28.50
N THR A 4 29.82 59.08 28.80
CA THR A 4 29.37 57.73 29.11
C THR A 4 29.54 56.81 27.94
N ASN A 5 30.28 55.71 28.12
CA ASN A 5 30.35 54.56 27.22
C ASN A 5 29.05 53.72 27.32
N GLN A 6 28.26 53.70 26.26
CA GLN A 6 27.24 52.72 26.09
C GLN A 6 27.81 51.47 25.38
N VAL A 7 27.94 50.38 26.10
CA VAL A 7 28.24 49.05 25.55
C VAL A 7 26.95 48.51 24.95
N ARG A 8 26.89 48.42 23.64
CA ARG A 8 25.85 47.66 22.92
C ARG A 8 26.19 46.18 23.01
N ILE A 9 25.44 45.44 23.81
CA ILE A 9 25.43 43.96 23.78
C ILE A 9 24.55 43.55 22.62
N THR A 10 25.16 43.06 21.54
CA THR A 10 24.47 42.39 20.45
C THR A 10 24.26 40.95 20.87
N LEU A 11 23.04 40.58 21.31
CA LEU A 11 22.65 39.19 21.45
C LEU A 11 22.50 38.60 20.05
N ALA A 12 23.43 37.75 19.65
CA ALA A 12 23.25 36.85 18.54
C ALA A 12 22.40 35.67 19.02
N CYS A 13 21.12 35.68 18.67
CA CYS A 13 20.29 34.45 18.73
C CYS A 13 20.81 33.48 17.68
N ALA A 14 21.70 32.59 18.08
CA ALA A 14 21.95 31.37 17.33
C ALA A 14 20.72 30.45 17.54
N ALA A 15 19.81 30.43 16.58
CA ALA A 15 18.80 29.38 16.48
C ALA A 15 19.55 28.08 16.23
N LEU A 16 19.74 27.25 17.26
CA LEU A 16 20.04 25.86 17.12
C LEU A 16 18.77 25.20 16.53
N LEU A 17 18.71 25.04 15.22
CA LEU A 17 17.88 24.01 14.61
C LEU A 17 18.47 22.67 15.09
N ALA A 18 17.90 22.12 16.16
CA ALA A 18 18.03 20.71 16.42
C ALA A 18 17.28 20.02 15.27
N ALA A 19 18.01 19.56 14.25
CA ALA A 19 17.53 18.54 13.37
C ALA A 19 17.26 17.32 14.28
N THR A 20 16.00 17.08 14.61
CA THR A 20 15.55 15.77 15.05
C THR A 20 15.82 14.86 13.87
N ALA A 21 16.95 14.14 13.90
CA ALA A 21 17.10 12.97 13.08
C ALA A 21 15.94 12.06 13.53
N ASP A 22 14.89 11.99 12.71
CA ASP A 22 13.96 10.89 12.76
C ASP A 22 14.85 9.64 12.76
N ALA A 23 14.80 8.88 13.84
CA ALA A 23 15.35 7.55 13.87
C ALA A 23 14.49 6.76 12.88
N ALA A 24 14.86 6.80 11.59
CA ALA A 24 14.32 5.91 10.61
C ALA A 24 14.51 4.52 11.20
N ALA A 25 13.42 3.87 11.59
CA ALA A 25 13.44 2.47 11.94
C ALA A 25 14.24 1.77 10.84
N ALA A 26 15.24 0.97 11.22
CA ALA A 26 16.18 0.40 10.28
C ALA A 26 15.38 -0.46 9.29
N GLN A 27 15.08 0.10 8.11
CA GLN A 27 14.44 -0.64 7.03
C GLN A 27 15.37 -1.78 6.65
N SER A 28 14.87 -3.00 6.69
CA SER A 28 15.60 -4.14 6.17
C SER A 28 15.17 -4.42 4.74
N ILE A 29 16.13 -4.48 3.82
CA ILE A 29 15.90 -4.90 2.44
C ILE A 29 16.37 -6.33 2.29
N ALA A 30 15.54 -7.18 1.71
CA ALA A 30 15.88 -8.54 1.36
C ALA A 30 15.57 -8.80 -0.12
N ARG A 31 16.53 -9.40 -0.83
CA ARG A 31 16.25 -10.02 -2.13
C ARG A 31 15.43 -11.27 -1.90
N ILE A 32 14.35 -11.45 -2.64
CA ILE A 32 13.46 -12.61 -2.54
C ILE A 32 13.56 -13.53 -3.75
N SER A 33 14.12 -13.08 -4.89
CA SER A 33 14.50 -13.90 -6.04
C SER A 33 15.73 -14.76 -5.72
N VAL A 34 15.58 -15.64 -4.71
CA VAL A 34 16.64 -16.54 -4.23
C VAL A 34 16.10 -17.94 -4.00
N SER A 35 16.97 -18.95 -4.13
CA SER A 35 16.62 -20.34 -3.78
C SER A 35 16.33 -20.50 -2.28
N SER A 36 15.79 -21.66 -1.87
CA SER A 36 15.60 -22.01 -0.45
C SER A 36 16.90 -22.08 0.36
N THR A 37 18.05 -22.12 -0.31
CA THR A 37 19.38 -22.05 0.33
C THR A 37 19.97 -20.64 0.33
N GLY A 38 19.22 -19.65 -0.19
CA GLY A 38 19.65 -18.25 -0.25
C GLY A 38 20.57 -17.91 -1.43
N VAL A 39 20.69 -18.80 -2.42
CA VAL A 39 21.46 -18.51 -3.66
C VAL A 39 20.63 -17.57 -4.53
N GLN A 40 21.25 -16.50 -5.02
CA GLN A 40 20.66 -15.53 -5.95
C GLN A 40 20.28 -16.22 -7.26
N GLY A 41 19.09 -15.89 -7.80
CA GLY A 41 18.69 -16.30 -9.14
C GLY A 41 19.65 -15.78 -10.21
N ASN A 42 19.87 -16.55 -11.26
CA ASN A 42 20.84 -16.24 -12.31
C ASN A 42 20.28 -15.42 -13.48
N ALA A 43 18.97 -15.07 -13.44
CA ALA A 43 18.30 -14.29 -14.48
C ALA A 43 17.22 -13.36 -13.89
N ASP A 44 16.55 -12.58 -14.77
CA ASP A 44 15.56 -11.57 -14.40
C ASP A 44 14.35 -12.17 -13.68
N SER A 45 13.85 -11.43 -12.70
CA SER A 45 12.64 -11.71 -11.95
C SER A 45 11.69 -10.51 -12.00
N SER A 46 10.38 -10.78 -12.01
CA SER A 46 9.32 -9.79 -12.00
C SER A 46 9.15 -9.12 -10.63
N PRO A 47 8.38 -8.01 -10.53
CA PRO A 47 7.99 -7.46 -9.24
C PRO A 47 7.12 -8.45 -8.47
N PRO A 48 7.34 -8.61 -7.15
CA PRO A 48 6.57 -9.59 -6.39
C PRO A 48 5.17 -9.08 -6.04
N SER A 49 4.17 -9.96 -6.08
CA SER A 49 2.89 -9.75 -5.38
C SER A 49 2.97 -10.34 -3.97
N LEU A 50 2.47 -9.60 -2.96
CA LEU A 50 2.54 -9.98 -1.55
C LEU A 50 1.15 -10.34 -1.01
N THR A 51 1.09 -11.31 -0.08
CA THR A 51 -0.12 -11.51 0.75
C THR A 51 -0.35 -10.31 1.67
N ALA A 52 -1.59 -10.14 2.11
CA ALA A 52 -2.00 -9.05 2.98
C ALA A 52 -1.18 -8.96 4.27
N ASP A 53 -0.78 -10.10 4.85
CA ASP A 53 0.06 -10.22 6.06
C ASP A 53 1.57 -10.18 5.75
N GLY A 54 1.94 -10.19 4.47
CA GLY A 54 3.32 -10.22 4.01
C GLY A 54 4.04 -11.55 4.28
N HIS A 55 3.32 -12.65 4.50
CA HIS A 55 3.91 -13.98 4.70
C HIS A 55 4.46 -14.56 3.41
N TRP A 56 3.68 -14.46 2.32
CA TRP A 56 4.02 -15.03 1.02
C TRP A 56 4.28 -13.95 -0.02
N ALA A 57 5.22 -14.23 -0.91
CA ALA A 57 5.46 -13.47 -2.12
C ALA A 57 5.38 -14.41 -3.33
N VAL A 58 4.72 -13.97 -4.40
CA VAL A 58 4.76 -14.64 -5.70
C VAL A 58 5.44 -13.75 -6.71
N PHE A 59 6.26 -14.33 -7.57
CA PHE A 59 6.96 -13.63 -8.66
C PHE A 59 7.27 -14.62 -9.78
N ASP A 60 7.37 -14.14 -11.01
CA ASP A 60 7.92 -14.93 -12.09
C ASP A 60 9.42 -14.69 -12.27
N SER A 61 10.11 -15.68 -12.80
CA SER A 61 11.53 -15.57 -13.07
C SER A 61 11.99 -16.44 -14.23
N LEU A 62 12.96 -15.91 -14.98
CA LEU A 62 13.71 -16.67 -16.00
C LEU A 62 14.89 -17.46 -15.41
N ALA A 63 15.11 -17.36 -14.09
CA ALA A 63 16.23 -18.04 -13.43
C ALA A 63 15.98 -19.55 -13.31
N ASP A 64 16.93 -20.36 -13.79
CA ASP A 64 16.87 -21.83 -13.77
C ASP A 64 17.49 -22.47 -12.53
N ASP A 65 17.94 -21.67 -11.56
CA ASP A 65 18.64 -22.11 -10.34
C ASP A 65 17.89 -21.80 -9.02
N LEU A 66 16.68 -21.23 -9.09
CA LEU A 66 15.84 -20.99 -7.90
C LEU A 66 15.34 -22.27 -7.26
N VAL A 67 15.04 -23.29 -8.08
CA VAL A 67 14.66 -24.65 -7.64
C VAL A 67 15.39 -25.71 -8.45
N PRO A 68 15.63 -26.90 -7.88
CA PRO A 68 16.21 -27.99 -8.65
C PRO A 68 15.32 -28.45 -9.80
N GLY A 69 15.90 -28.78 -10.96
CA GLY A 69 15.20 -29.38 -12.10
C GLY A 69 14.38 -28.40 -12.94
N ASP A 70 14.73 -27.15 -12.91
CA ASP A 70 14.24 -26.17 -13.87
C ASP A 70 15.03 -26.33 -15.18
N THR A 71 14.35 -26.69 -16.26
CA THR A 71 14.98 -27.07 -17.53
C THR A 71 14.23 -26.62 -18.78
N ASN A 72 13.08 -25.93 -18.63
CA ASN A 72 12.25 -25.53 -19.78
C ASN A 72 12.81 -24.29 -20.52
N GLY A 73 13.67 -23.51 -19.85
CA GLY A 73 14.23 -22.27 -20.40
C GLY A 73 13.21 -21.15 -20.61
N CYS A 74 12.09 -21.22 -19.88
CA CYS A 74 11.01 -20.24 -19.89
C CYS A 74 10.90 -19.56 -18.53
N SER A 75 10.13 -18.47 -18.46
CA SER A 75 9.73 -17.91 -17.17
C SER A 75 8.77 -18.84 -16.44
N ASP A 76 9.01 -19.08 -15.16
CA ASP A 76 8.20 -19.88 -14.26
C ASP A 76 7.68 -19.05 -13.09
N ILE A 77 6.58 -19.48 -12.48
CA ILE A 77 6.01 -18.83 -11.29
C ILE A 77 6.59 -19.45 -10.03
N PHE A 78 7.11 -18.61 -9.16
CA PHE A 78 7.67 -19.00 -7.86
C PHE A 78 6.89 -18.37 -6.72
N VAL A 79 6.69 -19.15 -5.67
CA VAL A 79 6.17 -18.66 -4.39
C VAL A 79 7.26 -18.77 -3.35
N ARG A 80 7.49 -17.68 -2.62
CA ARG A 80 8.45 -17.63 -1.53
C ARG A 80 7.75 -17.43 -0.19
N ASP A 81 8.03 -18.32 0.74
CA ASP A 81 7.72 -18.14 2.16
C ASP A 81 8.74 -17.18 2.77
N LEU A 82 8.30 -15.97 3.11
CA LEU A 82 9.17 -14.93 3.67
C LEU A 82 9.52 -15.18 5.14
N TRP A 83 8.82 -16.11 5.81
CA TRP A 83 9.10 -16.48 7.21
C TRP A 83 10.00 -17.71 7.27
N ALA A 84 9.71 -18.76 6.51
CA ALA A 84 10.54 -19.97 6.45
C ALA A 84 11.76 -19.82 5.54
N GLY A 85 11.77 -18.85 4.61
CA GLY A 85 12.85 -18.63 3.66
C GLY A 85 12.90 -19.70 2.56
N THR A 86 11.78 -20.36 2.23
CA THR A 86 11.72 -21.37 1.18
C THR A 86 11.12 -20.84 -0.11
N THR A 87 11.63 -21.30 -1.25
CA THR A 87 11.13 -20.98 -2.59
C THR A 87 10.66 -22.27 -3.28
N GLU A 88 9.45 -22.23 -3.84
CA GLU A 88 8.86 -23.33 -4.61
C GLU A 88 8.38 -22.83 -5.97
N ARG A 89 8.51 -23.66 -7.01
CA ARG A 89 7.90 -23.41 -8.31
C ARG A 89 6.46 -23.92 -8.28
N VAL A 90 5.52 -23.11 -8.75
CA VAL A 90 4.08 -23.42 -8.74
C VAL A 90 3.47 -23.55 -10.14
N SER A 91 4.18 -23.15 -11.19
CA SER A 91 3.82 -23.38 -12.60
C SER A 91 4.12 -24.83 -13.00
N VAL A 92 3.39 -25.77 -12.40
CA VAL A 92 3.56 -27.21 -12.62
C VAL A 92 2.23 -27.87 -12.96
N ALA A 93 2.27 -28.86 -13.86
CA ALA A 93 1.10 -29.65 -14.21
C ALA A 93 0.67 -30.54 -13.03
N PRO A 94 -0.61 -31.05 -12.99
CA PRO A 94 -1.10 -31.89 -11.90
C PRO A 94 -0.33 -33.22 -11.69
N ASN A 95 0.41 -33.68 -12.68
CA ASN A 95 1.29 -34.85 -12.57
C ASN A 95 2.69 -34.51 -12.03
N GLY A 96 2.95 -33.24 -11.73
CA GLY A 96 4.25 -32.74 -11.25
C GLY A 96 5.24 -32.36 -12.34
N ASP A 97 4.88 -32.49 -13.62
CA ASP A 97 5.72 -32.05 -14.72
C ASP A 97 5.80 -30.52 -14.76
N GLN A 98 6.95 -30.01 -15.15
CA GLN A 98 7.17 -28.59 -15.39
C GLN A 98 6.27 -28.08 -16.51
N SER A 99 5.85 -26.80 -16.42
CA SER A 99 5.17 -26.11 -17.53
C SER A 99 6.02 -26.18 -18.81
N ASN A 100 5.35 -26.44 -19.94
CA ASN A 100 6.03 -26.52 -21.24
C ASN A 100 6.04 -25.19 -22.02
N GLY A 101 5.61 -24.10 -21.38
CA GLY A 101 5.60 -22.74 -21.91
C GLY A 101 5.85 -21.72 -20.80
N GLY A 102 6.06 -20.46 -21.18
CA GLY A 102 6.32 -19.38 -20.23
C GLY A 102 5.08 -19.04 -19.41
N SER A 103 5.29 -18.73 -18.14
CA SER A 103 4.28 -18.29 -17.20
C SER A 103 4.73 -16.96 -16.55
N GLY A 104 3.79 -16.05 -16.29
CA GLY A 104 4.07 -14.74 -15.70
C GLY A 104 2.79 -14.02 -15.30
N LEU A 105 2.90 -12.75 -14.88
CA LEU A 105 1.76 -11.91 -14.50
C LEU A 105 0.92 -12.56 -13.42
N GLU A 106 1.51 -12.77 -12.28
CA GLU A 106 0.90 -13.50 -11.20
C GLU A 106 0.45 -12.61 -10.05
N SER A 107 -0.62 -13.02 -9.39
CA SER A 107 -1.03 -12.47 -8.10
C SER A 107 -1.45 -13.58 -7.13
N LEU A 108 -1.51 -13.21 -5.84
CA LEU A 108 -1.97 -14.07 -4.75
C LEU A 108 -3.33 -13.60 -4.24
N SER A 109 -4.19 -14.55 -3.84
CA SER A 109 -5.26 -14.21 -2.91
C SER A 109 -4.68 -13.63 -1.62
N SER A 110 -5.40 -12.75 -0.95
CA SER A 110 -4.89 -12.05 0.23
C SER A 110 -4.46 -12.97 1.37
N ASP A 111 -4.97 -14.21 1.42
CA ASP A 111 -4.58 -15.27 2.37
C ASP A 111 -3.45 -16.18 1.85
N GLY A 112 -3.00 -15.99 0.61
CA GLY A 112 -1.93 -16.78 -0.04
C GLY A 112 -2.31 -18.18 -0.46
N ARG A 113 -3.59 -18.56 -0.42
CA ARG A 113 -4.05 -19.89 -0.84
C ARG A 113 -4.05 -20.06 -2.34
N PHE A 114 -4.56 -19.08 -3.07
CA PHE A 114 -4.68 -19.14 -4.51
C PHE A 114 -3.61 -18.29 -5.20
N VAL A 115 -3.01 -18.87 -6.24
CA VAL A 115 -2.13 -18.16 -7.18
C VAL A 115 -2.86 -18.08 -8.51
N VAL A 116 -3.08 -16.88 -9.03
CA VAL A 116 -3.56 -16.67 -10.39
C VAL A 116 -2.42 -16.16 -11.25
N PHE A 117 -2.29 -16.68 -12.46
CA PHE A 117 -1.21 -16.32 -13.38
C PHE A 117 -1.60 -16.58 -14.84
N ALA A 118 -0.90 -15.95 -15.75
CA ALA A 118 -1.01 -16.18 -17.18
C ALA A 118 0.07 -17.16 -17.66
N SER A 119 -0.24 -18.03 -18.61
CA SER A 119 0.73 -18.97 -19.17
C SER A 119 0.43 -19.34 -20.62
N THR A 120 1.49 -19.58 -21.39
CA THR A 120 1.42 -20.18 -22.75
C THR A 120 1.59 -21.70 -22.74
N ALA A 121 1.68 -22.29 -21.55
CA ALA A 121 1.89 -23.73 -21.39
C ALA A 121 0.62 -24.52 -21.68
N SER A 122 0.69 -25.51 -22.54
CA SER A 122 -0.42 -26.39 -22.92
C SER A 122 -0.60 -27.64 -22.07
N ASN A 123 0.24 -27.84 -21.05
CA ASN A 123 0.23 -29.05 -20.20
C ASN A 123 -0.27 -28.77 -18.76
N LEU A 124 -0.62 -27.54 -18.42
CA LEU A 124 -1.10 -27.19 -17.06
C LEU A 124 -2.49 -27.78 -16.79
N VAL A 125 -3.34 -27.86 -17.80
CA VAL A 125 -4.66 -28.52 -17.74
C VAL A 125 -4.85 -29.44 -18.95
N LEU A 126 -5.75 -30.41 -18.81
CA LEU A 126 -6.11 -31.26 -19.95
C LEU A 126 -6.99 -30.47 -20.93
N GLY A 127 -6.73 -30.63 -22.24
CA GLY A 127 -7.55 -30.03 -23.28
C GLY A 127 -7.26 -28.57 -23.56
N ASP A 128 -6.09 -28.12 -23.24
CA ASP A 128 -5.56 -26.82 -23.69
C ASP A 128 -5.06 -27.00 -25.13
N THR A 129 -5.78 -26.38 -26.07
CA THR A 129 -5.58 -26.62 -27.52
C THR A 129 -5.54 -25.36 -28.36
N ASN A 130 -5.80 -24.19 -27.76
CA ASN A 130 -5.89 -22.92 -28.48
C ASN A 130 -4.52 -22.35 -28.91
N GLY A 131 -3.44 -22.78 -28.24
CA GLY A 131 -2.07 -22.27 -28.47
C GLY A 131 -1.93 -20.78 -28.15
N ARG A 132 -2.70 -20.30 -27.20
CA ARG A 132 -2.75 -18.93 -26.72
C ARG A 132 -2.22 -18.83 -25.29
N GLN A 133 -2.03 -17.61 -24.84
CA GLN A 133 -1.82 -17.37 -23.43
C GLN A 133 -3.16 -17.39 -22.70
N ASP A 134 -3.27 -18.27 -21.73
CA ASP A 134 -4.46 -18.49 -20.90
C ASP A 134 -4.22 -18.06 -19.45
N VAL A 135 -5.29 -17.83 -18.70
CA VAL A 135 -5.25 -17.52 -17.26
C VAL A 135 -5.60 -18.76 -16.44
N PHE A 136 -4.74 -19.07 -15.48
CA PHE A 136 -4.85 -20.23 -14.60
C PHE A 136 -4.95 -19.82 -13.13
N VAL A 137 -5.64 -20.64 -12.34
CA VAL A 137 -5.68 -20.53 -10.88
C VAL A 137 -5.19 -21.83 -10.27
N LEU A 138 -4.17 -21.75 -9.45
CA LEU A 138 -3.70 -22.85 -8.60
C LEU A 138 -4.22 -22.69 -7.18
N ASP A 139 -4.88 -23.70 -6.63
CA ASP A 139 -5.13 -23.85 -5.19
C ASP A 139 -3.92 -24.54 -4.55
N ARG A 140 -3.10 -23.81 -3.82
CA ARG A 140 -1.87 -24.32 -3.17
C ARG A 140 -2.14 -25.36 -2.08
N ILE A 141 -3.36 -25.42 -1.52
CA ILE A 141 -3.72 -26.41 -0.50
C ILE A 141 -4.04 -27.77 -1.14
N THR A 142 -4.78 -27.76 -2.26
CA THR A 142 -5.23 -29.00 -2.92
C THR A 142 -4.32 -29.42 -4.06
N GLY A 143 -3.51 -28.50 -4.59
CA GLY A 143 -2.72 -28.70 -5.81
C GLY A 143 -3.57 -28.69 -7.10
N ALA A 144 -4.85 -28.35 -7.01
CA ALA A 144 -5.72 -28.25 -8.17
C ALA A 144 -5.39 -26.99 -8.99
N ILE A 145 -5.33 -27.15 -10.31
CA ILE A 145 -5.15 -26.05 -11.25
C ILE A 145 -6.34 -26.02 -12.23
N ASP A 146 -6.93 -24.84 -12.40
CA ASP A 146 -8.05 -24.59 -13.29
C ASP A 146 -7.71 -23.49 -14.29
N ARG A 147 -8.10 -23.64 -15.56
CA ARG A 147 -8.10 -22.53 -16.52
C ARG A 147 -9.39 -21.72 -16.36
N VAL A 148 -9.26 -20.40 -16.20
CA VAL A 148 -10.39 -19.48 -15.99
C VAL A 148 -10.67 -18.57 -17.19
N SER A 149 -9.78 -18.54 -18.18
CA SER A 149 -9.96 -17.87 -19.47
C SER A 149 -10.85 -18.70 -20.40
N VAL A 150 -12.07 -18.97 -19.94
CA VAL A 150 -13.06 -19.77 -20.67
C VAL A 150 -14.42 -19.06 -20.69
N SER A 151 -15.21 -19.30 -21.73
CA SER A 151 -16.60 -18.85 -21.78
C SER A 151 -17.46 -19.58 -20.74
N THR A 152 -18.67 -19.09 -20.48
CA THR A 152 -19.67 -19.78 -19.63
C THR A 152 -19.99 -21.21 -20.13
N ALA A 153 -19.76 -21.51 -21.41
CA ALA A 153 -19.90 -22.84 -21.95
C ALA A 153 -18.62 -23.69 -21.81
N GLY A 154 -17.57 -23.19 -21.17
CA GLY A 154 -16.28 -23.88 -21.01
C GLY A 154 -15.42 -23.88 -22.27
N VAL A 155 -15.70 -23.04 -23.27
CA VAL A 155 -14.91 -22.93 -24.49
C VAL A 155 -13.69 -22.04 -24.22
N GLU A 156 -12.52 -22.47 -24.70
CA GLU A 156 -11.25 -21.74 -24.62
C GLU A 156 -11.33 -20.38 -25.30
N ALA A 157 -10.58 -19.41 -24.81
CA ALA A 157 -10.41 -18.11 -25.44
C ALA A 157 -9.83 -18.27 -26.86
N ASP A 158 -10.35 -17.50 -27.84
CA ASP A 158 -9.87 -17.50 -29.22
C ASP A 158 -8.71 -16.54 -29.46
N SER A 159 -8.31 -15.78 -28.44
CA SER A 159 -7.19 -14.84 -28.43
C SER A 159 -6.49 -14.85 -27.07
N ASP A 160 -5.33 -14.17 -27.01
CA ASP A 160 -4.54 -14.07 -25.79
C ASP A 160 -5.29 -13.33 -24.68
N CYS A 161 -5.05 -13.77 -23.45
CA CYS A 161 -5.67 -13.25 -22.24
C CYS A 161 -4.67 -12.42 -21.44
N HIS A 162 -4.06 -11.39 -22.08
CA HIS A 162 -3.06 -10.57 -21.42
C HIS A 162 -2.68 -9.34 -22.22
N VAL A 163 -2.58 -8.20 -21.55
CA VAL A 163 -1.83 -7.00 -21.94
C VAL A 163 -0.63 -6.90 -21.01
N SER A 164 0.52 -6.51 -21.54
CA SER A 164 1.84 -6.54 -20.87
C SER A 164 1.98 -5.81 -19.52
N VAL A 165 0.91 -5.23 -19.00
CA VAL A 165 0.89 -4.48 -17.73
C VAL A 165 -0.30 -4.84 -16.82
N CYS A 166 -1.14 -5.82 -17.20
CA CYS A 166 -2.37 -6.14 -16.48
C CYS A 166 -2.26 -7.55 -15.87
N VAL A 167 -2.14 -7.59 -14.57
CA VAL A 167 -2.04 -8.83 -13.78
C VAL A 167 -3.45 -9.32 -13.47
N PRO A 168 -3.80 -10.59 -13.73
CA PRO A 168 -5.08 -11.13 -13.28
C PRO A 168 -5.16 -11.15 -11.75
N VAL A 169 -6.34 -10.84 -11.20
CA VAL A 169 -6.56 -10.72 -9.76
C VAL A 169 -7.67 -11.64 -9.30
N ILE A 170 -7.50 -12.23 -8.11
CA ILE A 170 -8.44 -13.20 -7.52
C ILE A 170 -8.98 -12.71 -6.17
N SER A 171 -10.27 -12.93 -5.89
CA SER A 171 -10.88 -12.70 -4.58
C SER A 171 -10.28 -13.63 -3.51
N THR A 172 -10.36 -13.22 -2.23
CA THR A 172 -9.77 -13.98 -1.11
C THR A 172 -10.32 -15.40 -1.01
N ASP A 173 -11.61 -15.60 -1.28
CA ASP A 173 -12.26 -16.91 -1.25
C ASP A 173 -11.93 -17.77 -2.48
N GLY A 174 -11.17 -17.24 -3.43
CA GLY A 174 -10.80 -17.90 -4.68
C GLY A 174 -11.94 -18.05 -5.69
N ARG A 175 -13.06 -17.35 -5.48
CA ARG A 175 -14.25 -17.47 -6.32
C ARG A 175 -14.17 -16.65 -7.60
N PHE A 176 -13.87 -15.36 -7.46
CA PHE A 176 -13.90 -14.41 -8.56
C PHE A 176 -12.50 -14.12 -9.07
N VAL A 177 -12.33 -14.19 -10.39
CA VAL A 177 -11.08 -13.82 -11.07
C VAL A 177 -11.41 -12.75 -12.11
N VAL A 178 -10.69 -11.64 -12.07
CA VAL A 178 -10.71 -10.63 -13.13
C VAL A 178 -9.44 -10.76 -13.98
N PHE A 179 -9.60 -10.62 -15.28
CA PHE A 179 -8.52 -10.65 -16.26
C PHE A 179 -8.91 -9.91 -17.53
N ASP A 180 -7.93 -9.49 -18.31
CA ASP A 180 -8.16 -8.80 -19.58
C ASP A 180 -7.91 -9.77 -20.75
N SER A 181 -8.71 -9.64 -21.81
CA SER A 181 -8.54 -10.42 -23.03
C SER A 181 -9.02 -9.67 -24.28
N HIS A 182 -8.42 -10.02 -25.42
CA HIS A 182 -8.90 -9.64 -26.74
C HIS A 182 -9.76 -10.74 -27.38
N ALA A 183 -10.12 -11.77 -26.62
CA ALA A 183 -10.92 -12.88 -27.12
C ALA A 183 -12.38 -12.48 -27.34
N THR A 184 -12.93 -12.83 -28.51
CA THR A 184 -14.29 -12.45 -28.91
C THR A 184 -15.35 -13.48 -28.54
N ASN A 185 -14.95 -14.62 -27.97
CA ASN A 185 -15.83 -15.77 -27.70
C ASN A 185 -16.06 -16.04 -26.21
N LEU A 186 -15.47 -15.27 -25.31
CA LEU A 186 -15.63 -15.48 -23.87
C LEU A 186 -17.04 -15.10 -23.39
N VAL A 187 -17.61 -14.02 -23.93
CA VAL A 187 -18.96 -13.56 -23.63
C VAL A 187 -19.72 -13.39 -24.95
N LEU A 188 -20.95 -13.93 -24.98
CA LEU A 188 -21.79 -13.84 -26.16
C LEU A 188 -22.17 -12.38 -26.44
N GLY A 189 -21.94 -11.92 -27.68
CA GLY A 189 -22.27 -10.57 -28.11
C GLY A 189 -21.14 -9.55 -27.92
N ASP A 190 -19.93 -10.01 -27.69
CA ASP A 190 -18.75 -9.19 -27.84
C ASP A 190 -18.66 -8.66 -29.27
N SER A 191 -18.61 -7.34 -29.39
CA SER A 191 -18.78 -6.67 -30.69
C SER A 191 -17.88 -5.45 -30.89
N ASN A 192 -17.11 -5.03 -29.87
CA ASN A 192 -16.26 -3.84 -29.98
C ASN A 192 -14.91 -4.10 -30.67
N GLY A 193 -14.48 -5.39 -30.73
CA GLY A 193 -13.22 -5.80 -31.33
C GLY A 193 -11.98 -5.22 -30.62
N SER A 194 -12.11 -4.97 -29.36
CA SER A 194 -11.09 -4.36 -28.49
C SER A 194 -10.70 -5.28 -27.34
N TRP A 195 -9.75 -4.85 -26.54
CA TRP A 195 -9.50 -5.47 -25.23
C TRP A 195 -10.64 -5.14 -24.29
N ASP A 196 -11.11 -6.16 -23.58
CA ASP A 196 -12.14 -6.05 -22.56
C ASP A 196 -11.65 -6.66 -21.24
N SER A 197 -12.25 -6.22 -20.14
CA SER A 197 -12.01 -6.77 -18.81
C SER A 197 -13.13 -7.75 -18.46
N TYR A 198 -12.76 -8.97 -18.08
CA TYR A 198 -13.66 -10.07 -17.77
C TYR A 198 -13.66 -10.44 -16.30
N LEU A 199 -14.79 -10.93 -15.81
CA LEU A 199 -14.99 -11.56 -14.51
C LEU A 199 -15.38 -13.02 -14.73
N HIS A 200 -14.59 -13.95 -14.19
CA HIS A 200 -14.94 -15.36 -14.13
C HIS A 200 -15.33 -15.76 -12.70
N ASP A 201 -16.53 -16.31 -12.51
CA ASP A 201 -16.99 -16.93 -11.26
C ASP A 201 -16.70 -18.42 -11.29
N ARG A 202 -15.67 -18.87 -10.59
CA ARG A 202 -15.22 -20.27 -10.55
C ARG A 202 -16.22 -21.24 -9.92
N ILE A 203 -17.19 -20.74 -9.12
CA ILE A 203 -18.22 -21.59 -8.52
C ILE A 203 -19.35 -21.89 -9.52
N THR A 204 -19.79 -20.88 -10.27
CA THR A 204 -20.87 -21.04 -11.26
C THR A 204 -20.36 -21.39 -12.65
N GLY A 205 -19.07 -21.18 -12.92
CA GLY A 205 -18.46 -21.33 -14.24
C GLY A 205 -18.87 -20.23 -15.21
N THR A 206 -19.39 -19.11 -14.74
CA THR A 206 -19.86 -18.02 -15.62
C THR A 206 -18.76 -16.99 -15.86
N THR A 207 -18.64 -16.55 -17.12
CA THR A 207 -17.78 -15.44 -17.53
C THR A 207 -18.63 -14.30 -18.03
N ASP A 208 -18.38 -13.08 -17.54
CA ASP A 208 -19.08 -11.87 -17.95
C ASP A 208 -18.09 -10.68 -18.03
N PHE A 209 -18.49 -9.59 -18.68
CA PHE A 209 -17.70 -8.37 -18.74
C PHE A 209 -17.69 -7.62 -17.39
N VAL A 210 -16.53 -7.12 -16.99
CA VAL A 210 -16.40 -6.10 -15.94
C VAL A 210 -16.81 -4.73 -16.49
N ASP A 211 -16.43 -4.42 -17.73
CA ASP A 211 -16.55 -3.12 -18.39
C ASP A 211 -17.91 -2.95 -19.11
N ARG A 212 -19.00 -3.11 -18.34
CA ARG A 212 -20.37 -2.79 -18.77
C ARG A 212 -20.89 -1.56 -18.06
N ASN A 213 -21.71 -0.79 -18.75
CA ASN A 213 -22.48 0.28 -18.12
C ASN A 213 -23.62 -0.27 -17.23
N ALA A 214 -24.30 0.61 -16.49
CA ALA A 214 -25.39 0.22 -15.60
C ALA A 214 -26.63 -0.37 -16.32
N ALA A 215 -26.75 -0.17 -17.63
CA ALA A 215 -27.78 -0.79 -18.47
C ALA A 215 -27.38 -2.20 -18.97
N GLY A 216 -26.15 -2.64 -18.67
CA GLY A 216 -25.60 -3.92 -19.12
C GLY A 216 -25.00 -3.90 -20.53
N GLU A 217 -24.83 -2.75 -21.14
CA GLU A 217 -24.19 -2.60 -22.45
C GLU A 217 -22.68 -2.66 -22.32
N GLN A 218 -21.99 -3.36 -23.22
CA GLN A 218 -20.53 -3.45 -23.31
C GLN A 218 -19.90 -2.07 -23.53
N ALA A 219 -18.70 -1.86 -22.98
CA ALA A 219 -17.85 -0.73 -23.31
C ALA A 219 -17.67 -0.62 -24.84
N ASN A 220 -17.76 0.60 -25.38
CA ASN A 220 -17.64 0.81 -26.83
C ASN A 220 -16.19 1.00 -27.30
N ALA A 221 -15.22 0.87 -26.40
CA ALA A 221 -13.79 0.95 -26.70
C ALA A 221 -12.99 0.11 -25.68
N ARG A 222 -11.67 0.11 -25.84
CA ARG A 222 -10.72 -0.66 -25.01
C ARG A 222 -10.89 -0.40 -23.51
N SER A 223 -10.94 -1.50 -22.76
CA SER A 223 -10.86 -1.53 -21.31
C SER A 223 -9.76 -2.50 -20.86
N THR A 224 -9.01 -2.14 -19.83
CA THR A 224 -7.91 -2.96 -19.30
C THR A 224 -7.58 -2.58 -17.87
N GLY A 225 -6.68 -3.36 -17.23
CA GLY A 225 -6.15 -3.06 -15.90
C GLY A 225 -7.16 -3.29 -14.80
N ALA A 226 -8.02 -4.31 -14.98
CA ALA A 226 -9.02 -4.63 -13.98
C ALA A 226 -8.38 -5.19 -12.70
N SER A 227 -8.77 -4.64 -11.57
CA SER A 227 -8.46 -5.16 -10.24
C SER A 227 -9.75 -5.34 -9.44
N LEU A 228 -9.70 -6.16 -8.39
CA LEU A 228 -10.86 -6.61 -7.65
C LEU A 228 -10.65 -6.41 -6.15
N THR A 229 -11.71 -5.98 -5.43
CA THR A 229 -11.67 -6.03 -3.96
C THR A 229 -11.63 -7.48 -3.47
N PRO A 230 -10.97 -7.78 -2.34
CA PRO A 230 -10.82 -9.13 -1.82
C PRO A 230 -12.14 -9.88 -1.58
N ASP A 231 -13.24 -9.16 -1.36
CA ASP A 231 -14.59 -9.70 -1.20
C ASP A 231 -15.31 -9.97 -2.54
N GLY A 232 -14.69 -9.60 -3.67
CA GLY A 232 -15.27 -9.78 -5.00
C GLY A 232 -16.40 -8.82 -5.34
N ARG A 233 -16.59 -7.73 -4.57
CA ARG A 233 -17.73 -6.83 -4.77
C ARG A 233 -17.46 -5.69 -5.75
N HIS A 234 -16.29 -5.07 -5.67
CA HIS A 234 -15.96 -3.94 -6.52
C HIS A 234 -14.81 -4.30 -7.46
N ALA A 235 -14.94 -3.91 -8.70
CA ALA A 235 -13.86 -3.95 -9.67
C ALA A 235 -13.50 -2.52 -10.09
N VAL A 236 -12.19 -2.20 -10.12
CA VAL A 236 -11.67 -1.00 -10.75
C VAL A 236 -11.05 -1.39 -12.09
N PHE A 237 -11.17 -0.56 -13.08
CA PHE A 237 -10.59 -0.77 -14.41
C PHE A 237 -10.39 0.57 -15.13
N THR A 238 -9.58 0.57 -16.16
CA THR A 238 -9.36 1.74 -17.03
C THR A 238 -10.04 1.52 -18.37
N SER A 239 -10.64 2.56 -18.94
CA SER A 239 -11.33 2.45 -20.22
C SER A 239 -11.24 3.74 -21.04
N GLN A 240 -11.21 3.58 -22.36
CA GLN A 240 -11.39 4.65 -23.36
C GLN A 240 -12.85 4.76 -23.82
N ALA A 241 -13.75 3.97 -23.24
CA ALA A 241 -15.15 3.92 -23.65
C ALA A 241 -15.94 5.12 -23.12
N THR A 242 -16.72 5.75 -23.99
CA THR A 242 -17.52 6.93 -23.68
C THR A 242 -18.97 6.61 -23.26
N ASN A 243 -19.33 5.32 -23.20
CA ASN A 243 -20.70 4.87 -22.88
C ASN A 243 -20.85 4.22 -21.50
N LEU A 244 -19.80 4.20 -20.69
CA LEU A 244 -19.85 3.60 -19.35
C LEU A 244 -20.65 4.45 -18.37
N VAL A 245 -20.48 5.79 -18.43
CA VAL A 245 -21.24 6.78 -17.65
C VAL A 245 -21.68 7.92 -18.55
N GLY A 246 -22.80 8.58 -18.22
CA GLY A 246 -23.41 9.60 -19.09
C GLY A 246 -22.66 10.94 -19.14
N HIS A 247 -21.64 11.14 -18.34
CA HIS A 247 -20.87 12.38 -18.25
C HIS A 247 -19.39 12.22 -18.63
N ASP A 248 -19.03 11.10 -19.19
CA ASP A 248 -17.73 10.93 -19.84
C ASP A 248 -17.73 11.61 -21.21
N VAL A 249 -16.95 12.68 -21.33
CA VAL A 249 -16.99 13.59 -22.50
C VAL A 249 -15.60 13.93 -23.04
N ASN A 250 -14.51 13.52 -22.39
CA ASN A 250 -13.14 13.87 -22.82
C ASN A 250 -12.62 12.98 -23.96
N GLY A 251 -13.16 11.76 -24.11
CA GLY A 251 -12.72 10.78 -25.09
C GLY A 251 -11.31 10.25 -24.84
N LEU A 252 -10.83 10.36 -23.61
CA LEU A 252 -9.55 9.86 -23.16
C LEU A 252 -9.72 8.57 -22.34
N GLN A 253 -8.62 8.01 -21.87
CA GLN A 253 -8.64 6.89 -20.93
C GLN A 253 -8.88 7.40 -19.53
N ASP A 254 -9.89 6.84 -18.87
CA ASP A 254 -10.31 7.17 -17.51
C ASP A 254 -10.33 5.95 -16.59
N VAL A 255 -10.39 6.19 -15.27
CA VAL A 255 -10.51 5.15 -14.25
C VAL A 255 -11.94 5.05 -13.78
N PHE A 256 -12.47 3.82 -13.80
CA PHE A 256 -13.85 3.50 -13.39
C PHE A 256 -13.85 2.47 -12.27
N VAL A 257 -14.88 2.55 -11.43
CA VAL A 257 -15.20 1.52 -10.45
C VAL A 257 -16.60 0.99 -10.73
N ARG A 258 -16.73 -0.35 -10.77
CA ARG A 258 -18.03 -1.02 -10.88
C ARG A 258 -18.34 -1.78 -9.61
N ASP A 259 -19.52 -1.57 -9.03
CA ASP A 259 -20.11 -2.47 -8.04
C ASP A 259 -20.71 -3.67 -8.78
N LEU A 260 -20.06 -4.83 -8.68
CA LEU A 260 -20.45 -6.05 -9.38
C LEU A 260 -21.79 -6.63 -8.90
N SER A 261 -22.23 -6.27 -7.69
CA SER A 261 -23.51 -6.72 -7.13
C SER A 261 -24.70 -5.92 -7.64
N THR A 262 -24.52 -4.62 -7.93
CA THR A 262 -25.58 -3.71 -8.38
C THR A 262 -25.47 -3.34 -9.86
N GLY A 263 -24.29 -3.52 -10.46
CA GLY A 263 -23.96 -3.09 -11.83
C GLY A 263 -23.71 -1.59 -11.99
N VAL A 264 -23.71 -0.83 -10.89
CA VAL A 264 -23.43 0.63 -10.92
C VAL A 264 -21.98 0.87 -11.29
N VAL A 265 -21.75 1.79 -12.22
CA VAL A 265 -20.42 2.25 -12.65
C VAL A 265 -20.22 3.70 -12.23
N GLU A 266 -19.06 4.01 -11.73
CA GLU A 266 -18.62 5.33 -11.26
C GLU A 266 -17.32 5.71 -11.96
N LEU A 267 -17.24 6.95 -12.48
CA LEU A 267 -16.00 7.57 -12.95
C LEU A 267 -15.26 8.14 -11.73
N VAL A 268 -14.03 7.70 -11.46
CA VAL A 268 -13.26 8.11 -10.27
C VAL A 268 -12.05 9.00 -10.59
N SER A 269 -11.67 9.12 -11.87
CA SER A 269 -10.67 10.10 -12.34
C SER A 269 -11.26 11.50 -12.44
N VAL A 270 -11.76 12.02 -11.31
CA VAL A 270 -12.44 13.31 -11.19
C VAL A 270 -11.83 14.18 -10.09
N SER A 271 -11.98 15.49 -10.23
CA SER A 271 -11.62 16.45 -9.18
C SER A 271 -12.56 16.34 -7.96
N SER A 272 -12.21 16.98 -6.85
CA SER A 272 -13.08 17.06 -5.66
C SER A 272 -14.41 17.80 -5.91
N THR A 273 -14.56 18.47 -7.06
CA THR A 273 -15.82 19.10 -7.48
C THR A 273 -16.62 18.21 -8.45
N GLY A 274 -16.11 17.01 -8.77
CA GLY A 274 -16.72 16.06 -9.70
C GLY A 274 -16.45 16.38 -11.18
N GLU A 275 -15.49 17.26 -11.49
CA GLU A 275 -15.05 17.56 -12.85
C GLU A 275 -14.15 16.44 -13.36
N GLN A 276 -14.42 15.91 -14.55
CA GLN A 276 -13.63 14.88 -15.22
C GLN A 276 -12.20 15.39 -15.50
N GLY A 277 -11.22 14.49 -15.35
CA GLY A 277 -9.83 14.78 -15.71
C GLY A 277 -9.68 15.23 -17.17
N ASP A 278 -8.81 16.20 -17.43
CA ASP A 278 -8.48 16.70 -18.76
C ASP A 278 -7.32 15.93 -19.44
N GLY A 279 -6.76 14.93 -18.76
CA GLY A 279 -5.69 14.04 -19.24
C GLY A 279 -6.01 12.57 -19.02
N ILE A 280 -5.18 11.69 -19.60
CA ILE A 280 -5.33 10.23 -19.43
C ILE A 280 -5.11 9.82 -17.97
N SER A 281 -5.93 8.89 -17.49
CA SER A 281 -5.80 8.26 -16.17
C SER A 281 -5.73 6.74 -16.30
N PHE A 282 -4.96 6.07 -15.44
CA PHE A 282 -4.67 4.64 -15.58
C PHE A 282 -4.29 3.97 -14.25
N GLN A 283 -4.24 2.64 -14.24
CA GLN A 283 -3.76 1.79 -13.13
C GLN A 283 -4.46 2.06 -11.80
N GLY A 284 -5.78 1.97 -11.81
CA GLY A 284 -6.57 2.12 -10.60
C GLY A 284 -6.39 0.93 -9.64
N MET A 285 -6.16 1.22 -8.34
CA MET A 285 -6.16 0.23 -7.26
C MET A 285 -7.11 0.64 -6.15
N LEU A 286 -7.91 -0.33 -5.67
CA LEU A 286 -8.91 -0.13 -4.62
C LEU A 286 -8.40 -0.58 -3.24
N THR A 287 -8.80 0.15 -2.19
CA THR A 287 -8.78 -0.44 -0.85
C THR A 287 -9.80 -1.57 -0.72
N PRO A 288 -9.59 -2.56 0.18
CA PRO A 288 -10.49 -3.72 0.33
C PRO A 288 -11.94 -3.36 0.63
N ASP A 289 -12.20 -2.23 1.27
CA ASP A 289 -13.55 -1.72 1.55
C ASP A 289 -14.17 -0.98 0.34
N GLY A 290 -13.43 -0.85 -0.76
CA GLY A 290 -13.84 -0.14 -1.97
C GLY A 290 -13.94 1.38 -1.83
N ARG A 291 -13.40 1.97 -0.75
CA ARG A 291 -13.53 3.41 -0.47
C ARG A 291 -12.51 4.26 -1.22
N PHE A 292 -11.24 3.93 -1.11
CA PHE A 292 -10.18 4.71 -1.75
C PHE A 292 -9.74 4.06 -3.05
N VAL A 293 -9.50 4.89 -4.06
CA VAL A 293 -8.88 4.49 -5.32
C VAL A 293 -7.63 5.31 -5.52
N CYS A 294 -6.45 4.68 -5.61
CA CYS A 294 -5.26 5.34 -6.11
C CYS A 294 -5.08 5.08 -7.60
N PHE A 295 -4.57 6.05 -8.33
CA PHE A 295 -4.37 5.95 -9.78
C PHE A 295 -3.32 6.96 -10.26
N GLY A 296 -2.74 6.68 -11.42
CA GLY A 296 -1.89 7.61 -12.16
C GLY A 296 -2.72 8.47 -13.11
N SER A 297 -2.39 9.75 -13.25
CA SER A 297 -3.05 10.63 -14.22
C SER A 297 -2.12 11.73 -14.74
N ALA A 298 -2.29 12.06 -16.03
CA ALA A 298 -1.70 13.24 -16.68
C ALA A 298 -2.66 14.44 -16.71
N ALA A 299 -3.78 14.36 -15.99
CA ALA A 299 -4.76 15.44 -15.92
C ALA A 299 -4.28 16.56 -15.00
N THR A 300 -4.40 17.81 -15.46
CA THR A 300 -3.93 19.01 -14.73
C THR A 300 -5.01 19.67 -13.86
N ASN A 301 -6.25 19.17 -13.95
CA ASN A 301 -7.42 19.77 -13.27
C ASN A 301 -7.97 18.95 -12.09
N LEU A 302 -7.37 17.80 -11.75
CA LEU A 302 -7.86 16.98 -10.64
C LEU A 302 -7.68 17.63 -9.28
N VAL A 303 -6.60 18.38 -9.10
CA VAL A 303 -6.33 19.19 -7.90
C VAL A 303 -5.84 20.58 -8.27
N ALA A 304 -6.19 21.58 -7.45
CA ALA A 304 -5.65 22.92 -7.63
C ALA A 304 -4.15 22.92 -7.29
N GLY A 305 -3.30 23.34 -8.23
CA GLY A 305 -1.85 23.43 -8.00
C GLY A 305 -1.02 22.31 -8.61
N ASP A 306 -1.63 21.44 -9.37
CA ASP A 306 -0.91 20.59 -10.32
C ASP A 306 -0.37 21.44 -11.45
N VAL A 307 0.97 21.53 -11.57
CA VAL A 307 1.64 22.48 -12.46
C VAL A 307 2.85 21.92 -13.20
N ASN A 308 3.25 20.66 -12.93
CA ASN A 308 4.44 20.09 -13.54
C ASN A 308 4.21 19.60 -14.99
N GLY A 309 2.95 19.30 -15.36
CA GLY A 309 2.58 18.77 -16.68
C GLY A 309 3.05 17.33 -16.93
N GLU A 310 3.36 16.62 -15.87
CA GLU A 310 3.79 15.21 -15.87
C GLU A 310 2.64 14.30 -15.42
N VAL A 311 2.89 13.00 -15.43
CA VAL A 311 1.99 12.05 -14.80
C VAL A 311 2.21 12.07 -13.29
N ASP A 312 1.14 12.20 -12.53
CA ASP A 312 1.14 12.24 -11.08
C ASP A 312 0.26 11.14 -10.47
N VAL A 313 0.45 10.86 -9.18
CA VAL A 313 -0.34 9.88 -8.43
C VAL A 313 -1.38 10.58 -7.58
N PHE A 314 -2.63 10.13 -7.72
CA PHE A 314 -3.79 10.65 -7.02
C PHE A 314 -4.48 9.58 -6.17
N VAL A 315 -5.20 10.01 -5.15
CA VAL A 315 -6.15 9.18 -4.40
C VAL A 315 -7.50 9.86 -4.39
N HIS A 316 -8.53 9.12 -4.82
CA HIS A 316 -9.93 9.55 -4.74
C HIS A 316 -10.64 8.81 -3.60
N ASP A 317 -11.25 9.55 -2.67
CA ASP A 317 -12.13 9.02 -1.62
C ASP A 317 -13.58 9.00 -2.13
N ARG A 318 -14.05 7.86 -2.57
CA ARG A 318 -15.41 7.66 -3.11
C ARG A 318 -16.53 7.99 -2.12
N LEU A 319 -16.24 7.96 -0.81
CA LEU A 319 -17.22 8.31 0.23
C LEU A 319 -17.42 9.83 0.36
N THR A 320 -16.33 10.60 0.25
CA THR A 320 -16.37 12.06 0.45
C THR A 320 -16.30 12.84 -0.87
N GLY A 321 -15.93 12.19 -1.98
CA GLY A 321 -15.70 12.80 -3.28
C GLY A 321 -14.40 13.62 -3.34
N VAL A 322 -13.50 13.49 -2.38
CA VAL A 322 -12.25 14.24 -2.33
C VAL A 322 -11.17 13.53 -3.14
N THR A 323 -10.51 14.27 -4.04
CA THR A 323 -9.31 13.84 -4.76
C THR A 323 -8.11 14.61 -4.24
N GLU A 324 -7.03 13.91 -3.92
CA GLU A 324 -5.78 14.49 -3.47
C GLU A 324 -4.58 13.99 -4.28
N LEU A 325 -3.59 14.86 -4.44
CA LEU A 325 -2.29 14.55 -5.02
C LEU A 325 -1.39 13.94 -3.95
N VAL A 326 -0.78 12.78 -4.22
CA VAL A 326 0.10 12.08 -3.25
C VAL A 326 1.55 11.96 -3.71
N SER A 327 1.86 12.26 -4.99
CA SER A 327 3.24 12.38 -5.51
C SER A 327 3.88 13.71 -5.11
N VAL A 328 3.95 13.95 -3.79
CA VAL A 328 4.46 15.19 -3.18
C VAL A 328 5.53 14.91 -2.13
N ALA A 329 6.45 15.84 -1.96
CA ALA A 329 7.42 15.84 -0.85
C ALA A 329 6.73 16.04 0.50
N SER A 330 7.45 15.78 1.61
CA SER A 330 6.91 15.93 2.98
C SER A 330 6.49 17.37 3.33
N ASP A 331 6.97 18.37 2.61
CA ASP A 331 6.56 19.78 2.77
C ASP A 331 5.38 20.17 1.85
N GLY A 332 4.86 19.22 1.06
CA GLY A 332 3.76 19.41 0.12
C GLY A 332 4.20 19.88 -1.28
N THR A 333 5.50 19.99 -1.54
CA THR A 333 6.00 20.32 -2.90
C THR A 333 5.71 19.17 -3.84
N GLN A 334 5.11 19.46 -5.00
CA GLN A 334 4.85 18.49 -6.07
C GLN A 334 6.17 17.93 -6.64
N GLY A 335 6.16 16.66 -7.03
CA GLY A 335 7.26 16.04 -7.76
C GLY A 335 7.56 16.79 -9.05
N ASP A 336 8.83 16.90 -9.43
CA ASP A 336 9.29 17.56 -10.67
C ASP A 336 9.39 16.60 -11.86
N GLY A 337 8.97 15.37 -11.72
CA GLY A 337 8.99 14.34 -12.77
C GLY A 337 7.84 13.35 -12.63
N ARG A 338 7.71 12.47 -13.62
CA ARG A 338 6.68 11.44 -13.70
C ARG A 338 6.65 10.59 -12.43
N SER A 339 5.44 10.34 -11.93
CA SER A 339 5.14 9.36 -10.89
C SER A 339 4.02 8.42 -11.35
N GLY A 340 4.09 7.12 -11.00
CA GLY A 340 3.10 6.15 -11.46
C GLY A 340 3.10 4.87 -10.66
N GLU A 341 2.57 3.77 -11.23
CA GLU A 341 2.55 2.41 -10.65
C GLU A 341 2.15 2.38 -9.17
N ALA A 342 1.07 3.11 -8.84
CA ALA A 342 0.68 3.35 -7.46
C ALA A 342 -0.12 2.19 -6.86
N VAL A 343 0.19 1.84 -5.61
CA VAL A 343 -0.56 0.90 -4.78
C VAL A 343 -0.88 1.51 -3.42
N ILE A 344 -2.02 1.13 -2.84
CA ILE A 344 -2.53 1.71 -1.59
C ILE A 344 -2.71 0.63 -0.51
N SER A 345 -2.33 0.94 0.73
CA SER A 345 -2.56 0.05 1.88
C SER A 345 -4.06 -0.11 2.16
N SER A 346 -4.45 -1.22 2.81
CA SER A 346 -5.85 -1.56 3.01
C SER A 346 -6.65 -0.54 3.84
N ASP A 347 -5.98 0.22 4.68
CA ASP A 347 -6.58 1.31 5.48
C ASP A 347 -6.62 2.65 4.73
N GLY A 348 -6.08 2.68 3.49
CA GLY A 348 -5.99 3.90 2.68
C GLY A 348 -4.94 4.91 3.13
N ARG A 349 -4.09 4.57 4.11
CA ARG A 349 -3.10 5.50 4.68
C ARG A 349 -1.84 5.64 3.86
N PHE A 350 -1.26 4.51 3.45
CA PHE A 350 0.02 4.50 2.75
C PHE A 350 -0.18 4.28 1.27
N VAL A 351 0.48 5.10 0.45
CA VAL A 351 0.55 4.93 -1.00
C VAL A 351 2.01 4.73 -1.38
N ALA A 352 2.33 3.57 -1.96
CA ALA A 352 3.62 3.34 -2.56
C ALA A 352 3.53 3.55 -4.08
N PHE A 353 4.52 4.20 -4.67
CA PHE A 353 4.55 4.52 -6.10
C PHE A 353 5.99 4.64 -6.59
N ASP A 354 6.20 4.47 -7.88
CA ASP A 354 7.49 4.77 -8.51
C ASP A 354 7.52 6.20 -9.05
N SER A 355 8.72 6.79 -9.10
CA SER A 355 8.90 8.13 -9.64
C SER A 355 10.35 8.40 -10.04
N ILE A 356 10.51 9.22 -11.09
CA ILE A 356 11.79 9.81 -11.50
C ILE A 356 11.99 11.22 -10.92
N ALA A 357 11.05 11.70 -10.11
CA ALA A 357 11.08 13.05 -9.56
C ALA A 357 12.21 13.22 -8.53
N SER A 358 13.05 14.21 -8.75
CA SER A 358 14.21 14.49 -7.89
C SER A 358 13.87 15.31 -6.64
N THR A 359 12.65 15.84 -6.53
CA THR A 359 12.23 16.77 -5.47
C THR A 359 11.45 16.09 -4.34
N LEU A 360 11.02 14.83 -4.50
CA LEU A 360 10.21 14.12 -3.50
C LEU A 360 10.94 13.91 -2.17
N VAL A 361 12.25 13.66 -2.23
CA VAL A 361 13.11 13.55 -1.05
C VAL A 361 14.44 14.28 -1.26
N PRO A 362 15.08 14.79 -0.20
CA PRO A 362 16.40 15.39 -0.32
C PRO A 362 17.43 14.40 -0.86
N SER A 363 18.33 14.85 -1.72
CA SER A 363 19.46 14.06 -2.26
C SER A 363 19.06 12.90 -3.17
N ASP A 364 17.99 13.04 -3.91
CA ASP A 364 17.71 12.20 -5.07
C ASP A 364 18.54 12.70 -6.26
N THR A 365 19.43 11.88 -6.77
CA THR A 365 20.45 12.29 -7.76
C THR A 365 20.69 11.28 -8.87
N ASN A 366 20.02 10.12 -8.88
CA ASN A 366 20.27 9.06 -9.84
C ASN A 366 19.53 9.24 -11.18
N ALA A 367 18.49 10.10 -11.21
CA ALA A 367 17.64 10.33 -12.38
C ALA A 367 17.03 9.04 -12.97
N THR A 368 16.69 8.08 -12.14
CA THR A 368 16.01 6.83 -12.48
C THR A 368 14.78 6.67 -11.61
N ASP A 369 13.90 5.73 -11.98
CA ASP A 369 12.77 5.39 -11.12
C ASP A 369 13.24 4.88 -9.77
N ASP A 370 12.73 5.47 -8.71
CA ASP A 370 12.85 5.03 -7.32
C ASP A 370 11.44 4.76 -6.76
N VAL A 371 11.31 3.83 -5.81
CA VAL A 371 10.05 3.59 -5.11
C VAL A 371 9.95 4.51 -3.90
N PHE A 372 8.83 5.21 -3.81
CA PHE A 372 8.48 6.11 -2.72
C PHE A 372 7.27 5.59 -1.96
N LEU A 373 7.17 6.00 -0.71
CA LEU A 373 6.01 5.78 0.14
C LEU A 373 5.55 7.12 0.70
N HIS A 374 4.30 7.46 0.43
CA HIS A 374 3.62 8.61 1.02
C HIS A 374 2.67 8.16 2.13
N ASP A 375 2.82 8.71 3.32
CA ASP A 375 1.88 8.55 4.43
C ASP A 375 0.86 9.70 4.41
N ARG A 376 -0.35 9.44 3.91
CA ARG A 376 -1.44 10.44 3.79
C ARG A 376 -1.86 11.04 5.12
N LEU A 377 -1.63 10.33 6.24
CA LEU A 377 -1.95 10.82 7.58
C LEU A 377 -0.95 11.84 8.08
N THR A 378 0.35 11.55 7.96
CA THR A 378 1.44 12.44 8.41
C THR A 378 1.94 13.38 7.33
N ARG A 379 1.54 13.14 6.06
CA ARG A 379 2.03 13.80 4.84
C ARG A 379 3.52 13.62 4.60
N GLY A 380 4.11 12.59 5.20
CA GLY A 380 5.53 12.27 5.02
C GLY A 380 5.76 11.44 3.78
N THR A 381 6.73 11.81 2.95
CA THR A 381 7.21 11.03 1.81
C THR A 381 8.62 10.56 2.08
N LEU A 382 8.87 9.27 1.84
CA LEU A 382 10.19 8.68 2.00
C LEU A 382 10.50 7.72 0.85
N ARG A 383 11.77 7.62 0.48
CA ARG A 383 12.25 6.66 -0.51
C ARG A 383 12.45 5.30 0.15
N ILE A 384 11.95 4.24 -0.49
CA ILE A 384 11.98 2.88 0.05
C ILE A 384 13.26 2.12 -0.34
N THR A 385 13.96 2.55 -1.34
CA THR A 385 15.04 1.83 -2.00
C THR A 385 16.38 1.80 -1.26
N GLY A 386 16.42 1.96 0.05
CA GLY A 386 17.70 1.66 0.66
C GLY A 386 18.08 2.35 1.93
N GLY A 387 17.40 2.17 3.03
CA GLY A 387 18.00 2.46 4.36
C GLY A 387 18.96 3.68 4.43
N GLY A 388 18.74 4.71 3.62
CA GLY A 388 19.61 5.87 3.43
C GLY A 388 20.61 5.77 2.25
N VAL A 389 20.65 4.66 1.52
CA VAL A 389 21.48 4.50 0.32
C VAL A 389 20.60 4.50 -0.91
N GLN A 390 20.83 5.44 -1.83
CA GLN A 390 20.15 5.48 -3.11
C GLN A 390 20.51 4.27 -3.98
N GLY A 391 19.53 3.67 -4.65
CA GLY A 391 19.75 2.65 -5.67
C GLY A 391 20.60 3.19 -6.82
N ASN A 392 21.49 2.36 -7.38
CA ASN A 392 22.30 2.72 -8.55
C ASN A 392 21.71 2.20 -9.87
N GLY A 393 20.45 1.81 -9.87
CA GLY A 393 19.64 1.38 -11.02
C GLY A 393 18.16 1.60 -10.72
N PRO A 394 17.29 1.42 -11.72
CA PRO A 394 15.85 1.67 -11.57
C PRO A 394 15.23 0.71 -10.56
N THR A 395 14.21 1.22 -9.88
CA THR A 395 13.38 0.48 -8.94
C THR A 395 11.93 0.87 -9.17
N ASP A 396 11.08 -0.08 -9.48
CA ASP A 396 9.73 0.16 -9.96
C ASP A 396 8.73 -0.92 -9.52
N HIS A 397 7.44 -0.75 -9.89
CA HIS A 397 6.33 -1.66 -9.66
C HIS A 397 6.20 -2.06 -8.19
N PRO A 398 5.89 -1.13 -7.29
CA PRO A 398 5.72 -1.43 -5.89
C PRO A 398 4.47 -2.29 -5.64
N THR A 399 4.55 -3.14 -4.61
CA THR A 399 3.42 -3.79 -3.97
C THR A 399 3.46 -3.51 -2.48
N ILE A 400 2.30 -3.55 -1.81
CA ILE A 400 2.21 -3.12 -0.41
C ILE A 400 1.31 -4.06 0.40
N THR A 401 1.73 -4.37 1.62
CA THR A 401 0.89 -5.13 2.57
C THR A 401 -0.19 -4.26 3.20
N THR A 402 -1.18 -4.91 3.83
CA THR A 402 -2.35 -4.27 4.44
C THR A 402 -2.01 -3.03 5.28
N GLU A 403 -0.94 -3.10 6.07
CA GLU A 403 -0.54 -2.05 7.02
C GLU A 403 0.60 -1.16 6.48
N GLY A 404 0.97 -1.30 5.20
CA GLY A 404 2.11 -0.58 4.65
C GLY A 404 3.46 -1.00 5.25
N ARG A 405 3.53 -2.12 5.98
CA ARG A 405 4.74 -2.59 6.64
C ARG A 405 5.76 -3.13 5.64
N ARG A 406 5.31 -4.01 4.75
CA ARG A 406 6.17 -4.59 3.72
C ARG A 406 5.83 -4.01 2.37
N ILE A 407 6.87 -3.66 1.64
CA ILE A 407 6.78 -3.15 0.28
C ILE A 407 7.64 -4.04 -0.58
N GLY A 408 7.00 -4.72 -1.54
CA GLY A 408 7.67 -5.46 -2.58
C GLY A 408 7.96 -4.55 -3.75
N PHE A 409 9.02 -4.83 -4.51
CA PHE A 409 9.36 -4.13 -5.74
C PHE A 409 10.41 -4.91 -6.53
N ARG A 410 10.59 -4.58 -7.79
CA ARG A 410 11.73 -5.08 -8.56
C ARG A 410 12.78 -3.99 -8.70
N SER A 411 14.06 -4.41 -8.87
CA SER A 411 15.14 -3.46 -9.10
C SER A 411 16.30 -4.04 -9.89
N GLY A 412 16.86 -3.22 -10.79
CA GLY A 412 18.15 -3.47 -11.44
C GLY A 412 19.35 -2.88 -10.68
N ALA A 413 19.13 -2.32 -9.49
CA ALA A 413 20.20 -1.71 -8.68
C ALA A 413 21.04 -2.78 -7.97
N LYS A 414 22.37 -2.68 -8.08
CA LYS A 414 23.33 -3.66 -7.55
C LYS A 414 23.82 -3.39 -6.13
N ASN A 415 23.38 -2.30 -5.55
CA ASN A 415 23.84 -1.83 -4.23
C ASN A 415 22.79 -1.89 -3.13
N LEU A 416 21.59 -2.43 -3.41
CA LEU A 416 20.52 -2.55 -2.42
C LEU A 416 20.85 -3.61 -1.36
N VAL A 417 21.44 -4.72 -1.77
CA VAL A 417 21.90 -5.79 -0.88
C VAL A 417 23.33 -6.20 -1.22
N PRO A 418 24.13 -6.68 -0.24
CA PRO A 418 25.46 -7.22 -0.53
C PRO A 418 25.40 -8.44 -1.44
N GLY A 419 26.38 -8.59 -2.33
CA GLY A 419 26.57 -9.80 -3.14
C GLY A 419 25.64 -9.91 -4.34
N ASP A 420 25.12 -8.81 -4.84
CA ASP A 420 24.44 -8.77 -6.12
C ASP A 420 25.45 -8.85 -7.28
N THR A 421 25.40 -9.93 -8.04
CA THR A 421 26.42 -10.26 -9.05
C THR A 421 25.85 -10.71 -10.39
N ASN A 422 24.54 -11.01 -10.51
CA ASN A 422 23.95 -11.59 -11.72
C ASN A 422 23.73 -10.56 -12.85
N ARG A 423 23.69 -9.26 -12.56
CA ARG A 423 23.35 -8.16 -13.49
C ARG A 423 21.92 -8.24 -14.04
N ALA A 424 21.07 -8.98 -13.40
CA ALA A 424 19.66 -9.12 -13.72
C ALA A 424 18.81 -8.19 -12.85
N THR A 425 17.56 -8.05 -13.21
CA THR A 425 16.54 -7.43 -12.36
C THR A 425 16.09 -8.45 -11.32
N ASP A 426 16.14 -8.08 -10.06
CA ASP A 426 15.79 -8.93 -8.93
C ASP A 426 14.50 -8.46 -8.24
N ALA A 427 13.79 -9.39 -7.61
CA ALA A 427 12.64 -9.09 -6.73
C ALA A 427 13.13 -8.84 -5.30
N PHE A 428 12.60 -7.77 -4.69
CA PHE A 428 12.95 -7.34 -3.34
C PHE A 428 11.71 -7.16 -2.46
N VAL A 429 11.92 -7.27 -1.16
CA VAL A 429 10.97 -6.83 -0.14
C VAL A 429 11.72 -5.97 0.88
N VAL A 430 11.17 -4.79 1.16
CA VAL A 430 11.53 -3.98 2.31
C VAL A 430 10.56 -4.27 3.43
N ASP A 431 11.09 -4.70 4.58
CA ASP A 431 10.35 -4.68 5.85
C ASP A 431 10.72 -3.38 6.58
N ARG A 432 9.75 -2.51 6.74
CA ARG A 432 9.93 -1.21 7.41
C ARG A 432 10.10 -1.37 8.92
N GLY A 433 10.13 -2.62 9.39
CA GLY A 433 10.14 -2.95 10.80
C GLY A 433 8.77 -2.74 11.44
N ALA A 434 8.64 -3.32 12.61
CA ALA A 434 7.42 -3.23 13.37
C ALA A 434 7.22 -1.92 14.10
N ALA A 435 8.10 -1.00 13.99
CA ALA A 435 8.10 0.27 14.68
C ALA A 435 7.77 1.43 13.74
N LEU A 436 6.60 1.41 13.13
CA LEU A 436 5.96 2.67 12.77
C LEU A 436 5.35 3.25 14.05
N ILE A 437 6.22 3.76 14.90
CA ILE A 437 5.81 4.66 15.94
C ILE A 437 5.85 6.05 15.31
N ALA A 438 4.70 6.51 14.85
CA ALA A 438 4.57 7.85 14.31
C ALA A 438 3.69 8.68 15.21
N SER A 439 4.14 9.87 15.60
CA SER A 439 3.26 10.86 16.19
C SER A 439 2.45 11.53 15.09
N TYR A 440 1.16 11.66 15.31
CA TYR A 440 0.23 12.35 14.43
C TYR A 440 -0.71 13.22 15.26
N CYS A 441 -1.46 14.11 14.60
CA CYS A 441 -2.38 14.98 15.31
C CYS A 441 -1.71 16.13 16.09
N VAL A 442 -2.50 17.02 16.66
CA VAL A 442 -2.02 18.22 17.34
C VAL A 442 -2.41 18.21 18.81
N ALA A 443 -1.42 18.38 19.67
CA ALA A 443 -1.63 18.54 21.10
C ALA A 443 -2.40 19.82 21.44
N SER A 444 -3.15 19.80 22.53
CA SER A 444 -3.76 21.02 23.08
C SER A 444 -2.74 21.81 23.90
N THR A 445 -2.74 23.13 23.75
CA THR A 445 -2.00 23.99 24.69
C THR A 445 -2.74 24.02 26.03
N THR A 446 -2.04 23.70 27.12
CA THR A 446 -2.60 23.68 28.48
C THR A 446 -2.74 25.10 29.05
N SER A 447 -3.43 25.25 30.19
CA SER A 447 -3.55 26.49 30.93
C SER A 447 -2.21 27.05 31.42
N ALA A 448 -1.19 26.21 31.58
CA ALA A 448 0.17 26.61 31.94
C ALA A 448 1.07 26.86 30.72
N GLY A 449 0.52 26.78 29.50
CA GLY A 449 1.27 26.96 28.25
C GLY A 449 2.06 25.73 27.78
N CYS A 450 1.89 24.55 28.40
CA CYS A 450 2.54 23.33 27.94
C CYS A 450 1.90 22.83 26.64
N VAL A 451 2.71 22.31 25.72
CA VAL A 451 2.27 21.58 24.53
C VAL A 451 2.82 20.15 24.65
N PRO A 452 2.02 19.19 25.14
CA PRO A 452 2.50 17.84 25.43
C PRO A 452 2.73 17.03 24.14
N ALA A 453 3.94 16.55 23.92
CA ALA A 453 4.24 15.58 22.87
C ALA A 453 4.27 14.16 23.42
N ILE A 454 3.67 13.20 22.72
CA ILE A 454 3.76 11.78 23.03
C ILE A 454 4.97 11.17 22.33
N GLY A 455 5.71 10.34 23.05
CA GLY A 455 6.82 9.56 22.52
C GLY A 455 6.79 8.15 23.10
N SER A 456 7.68 7.31 22.63
CA SER A 456 7.80 5.93 23.11
C SER A 456 9.24 5.48 23.20
N SER A 457 9.47 4.41 23.98
CA SER A 457 10.73 3.66 24.03
C SER A 457 10.45 2.17 24.19
N GLY A 458 11.28 1.32 23.60
CA GLY A 458 11.07 -0.12 23.54
C GLY A 458 10.18 -0.55 22.37
N GLU A 459 9.75 -1.81 22.38
CA GLU A 459 8.94 -2.41 21.32
C GLU A 459 7.62 -2.96 21.87
N PRO A 460 6.48 -2.68 21.18
CA PRO A 460 5.19 -3.25 21.55
C PRO A 460 5.14 -4.73 21.15
N SER A 461 5.15 -5.66 22.11
CA SER A 461 5.28 -7.10 21.82
C SER A 461 4.39 -7.97 22.70
N LEU A 462 3.83 -9.03 22.10
CA LEU A 462 3.10 -10.10 22.78
C LEU A 462 4.02 -11.01 23.59
N SER A 463 5.22 -11.29 23.08
CA SER A 463 6.16 -12.27 23.66
C SER A 463 7.38 -11.65 24.35
N GLY A 464 7.75 -10.43 23.99
CA GLY A 464 8.91 -9.72 24.53
C GLY A 464 8.77 -9.41 26.03
N SER A 465 9.85 -9.54 26.79
CA SER A 465 9.88 -9.22 28.24
C SER A 465 10.21 -7.76 28.53
N ALA A 466 10.78 -7.04 27.55
CA ALA A 466 11.13 -5.62 27.70
C ALA A 466 9.88 -4.74 27.79
N PRO A 467 9.95 -3.59 28.50
CA PRO A 467 8.85 -2.64 28.53
C PRO A 467 8.70 -1.94 27.18
N PHE A 468 7.46 -1.57 26.85
CA PHE A 468 7.13 -0.59 25.81
C PHE A 468 6.53 0.63 26.50
N GLU A 469 7.35 1.63 26.74
CA GLU A 469 6.97 2.81 27.49
C GLU A 469 6.41 3.89 26.54
N LEU A 470 5.21 4.35 26.83
CA LEU A 470 4.56 5.50 26.23
C LEU A 470 4.67 6.70 27.18
N ARG A 471 5.17 7.83 26.71
CA ARG A 471 5.44 8.99 27.53
C ARG A 471 4.92 10.26 26.87
N ALA A 472 4.07 11.03 27.58
CA ALA A 472 3.68 12.39 27.16
C ALA A 472 4.35 13.45 28.05
N ALA A 473 5.10 14.35 27.45
CA ALA A 473 5.76 15.47 28.13
C ALA A 473 6.01 16.64 27.16
N PRO A 474 6.09 17.89 27.64
CA PRO A 474 5.80 18.31 29.00
C PRO A 474 4.30 18.38 29.29
N VAL A 475 3.84 17.93 30.43
CA VAL A 475 2.47 18.12 30.92
C VAL A 475 2.45 18.93 32.20
N ILE A 476 1.25 19.40 32.60
CA ILE A 476 1.12 20.09 33.88
C ILE A 476 1.51 19.15 35.01
N ASN A 477 2.29 19.67 35.96
CA ASN A 477 2.75 18.94 37.13
C ASN A 477 1.58 18.46 38.02
N ARG A 478 1.76 17.34 38.70
CA ARG A 478 0.85 16.77 39.71
C ARG A 478 -0.60 16.58 39.28
N LYS A 479 -0.80 16.21 38.01
CA LYS A 479 -2.12 15.87 37.45
C LYS A 479 -2.24 14.38 37.21
N PHE A 480 -3.47 13.87 37.25
CA PHE A 480 -3.79 12.53 36.77
C PHE A 480 -4.21 12.60 35.31
N GLY A 481 -3.70 11.67 34.53
CA GLY A 481 -4.08 11.43 33.15
C GLY A 481 -4.30 9.93 32.90
N LEU A 482 -4.79 9.60 31.73
CA LEU A 482 -4.92 8.24 31.24
C LEU A 482 -4.57 8.19 29.76
N LEU A 483 -4.11 7.03 29.32
CA LEU A 483 -3.97 6.74 27.90
C LEU A 483 -5.32 6.23 27.39
N SER A 484 -5.79 6.80 26.29
CA SER A 484 -6.86 6.24 25.47
C SER A 484 -6.22 5.59 24.25
N TYR A 485 -6.74 4.42 23.83
CA TYR A 485 -6.29 3.77 22.62
C TYR A 485 -7.47 3.18 21.85
N GLY A 486 -7.26 2.94 20.57
CA GLY A 486 -8.22 2.37 19.64
C GLY A 486 -7.51 1.89 18.37
N PHE A 487 -8.29 1.52 17.36
CA PHE A 487 -7.78 0.82 16.18
C PHE A 487 -8.04 1.57 14.88
N ALA A 488 -8.40 2.85 14.97
CA ALA A 488 -8.53 3.75 13.84
C ALA A 488 -8.22 5.20 14.24
N PRO A 489 -7.64 6.02 13.35
CA PRO A 489 -7.41 7.43 13.59
C PRO A 489 -8.72 8.23 13.50
N SER A 490 -8.70 9.43 14.08
CA SER A 490 -9.81 10.37 14.03
C SER A 490 -9.29 11.80 14.20
N THR A 491 -10.06 12.80 13.78
CA THR A 491 -9.68 14.20 13.86
C THR A 491 -10.78 15.17 14.32
N PRO A 492 -11.92 14.72 14.92
CA PRO A 492 -12.93 15.66 15.35
C PRO A 492 -12.41 16.55 16.49
N PRO A 493 -12.84 17.81 16.57
CA PRO A 493 -12.56 18.66 17.72
C PRO A 493 -13.08 18.04 19.02
N PHE A 494 -12.24 18.00 20.04
CA PHE A 494 -12.59 17.49 21.35
C PHE A 494 -11.93 18.36 22.44
N HIS A 495 -12.75 18.96 23.31
CA HIS A 495 -12.29 19.96 24.27
C HIS A 495 -11.48 21.10 23.60
N ALA A 496 -10.26 21.37 24.07
CA ALA A 496 -9.36 22.39 23.51
C ALA A 496 -8.36 21.80 22.49
N GLY A 497 -8.52 20.55 22.05
CA GLY A 497 -7.66 19.85 21.11
C GLY A 497 -8.45 19.00 20.13
N LEU A 498 -7.83 17.95 19.58
CA LEU A 498 -8.44 16.99 18.68
C LEU A 498 -8.53 15.62 19.37
N ALA A 499 -9.64 14.92 19.20
CA ALA A 499 -9.74 13.51 19.57
C ALA A 499 -9.17 12.68 18.41
N CYS A 500 -7.93 12.28 18.52
CA CYS A 500 -7.18 11.68 17.42
C CYS A 500 -7.40 10.19 17.24
N ILE A 501 -8.31 9.59 18.00
CA ILE A 501 -8.65 8.18 17.98
C ILE A 501 -10.16 8.02 17.78
N ALA A 502 -10.55 7.18 16.82
CA ALA A 502 -11.96 6.89 16.57
C ALA A 502 -12.54 5.95 17.64
N ALA A 503 -13.85 6.07 17.89
CA ALA A 503 -14.57 5.12 18.72
C ALA A 503 -14.75 3.76 18.00
N PRO A 504 -14.77 2.63 18.74
CA PRO A 504 -14.73 2.51 20.20
C PRO A 504 -13.35 2.77 20.81
N LEU A 505 -13.31 3.40 21.97
CA LEU A 505 -12.09 3.74 22.69
C LEU A 505 -11.92 2.87 23.93
N GLU A 506 -10.75 2.29 24.10
CA GLU A 506 -10.32 1.69 25.34
C GLU A 506 -9.51 2.69 26.19
N ARG A 507 -9.54 2.54 27.49
CA ARG A 507 -8.87 3.44 28.44
C ARG A 507 -8.06 2.66 29.46
N THR A 508 -6.84 3.12 29.69
CA THR A 508 -5.97 2.54 30.72
C THR A 508 -6.33 3.05 32.12
N ARG A 509 -5.71 2.46 33.13
CA ARG A 509 -5.75 3.01 34.48
C ARG A 509 -5.11 4.41 34.51
N PRO A 510 -5.55 5.32 35.41
CA PRO A 510 -4.92 6.61 35.56
C PRO A 510 -3.44 6.53 35.96
N VAL A 511 -2.63 7.40 35.36
CA VAL A 511 -1.22 7.61 35.70
C VAL A 511 -1.03 9.05 36.23
N TYR A 512 0.01 9.25 37.03
CA TYR A 512 0.27 10.52 37.70
C TYR A 512 1.49 11.21 37.10
N SER A 513 1.36 12.49 36.74
CA SER A 513 2.40 13.21 35.99
C SER A 513 3.64 13.62 36.80
N GLY A 514 3.61 13.54 38.12
CA GLY A 514 4.74 13.99 38.93
C GLY A 514 5.07 15.47 38.73
N GLY A 515 6.36 15.80 38.66
CA GLY A 515 6.85 17.16 38.44
C GLY A 515 7.03 17.97 39.74
N ASN A 516 7.31 19.28 39.58
CA ASN A 516 7.59 20.21 40.67
C ASN A 516 6.41 20.40 41.64
N PRO A 517 6.66 20.88 42.88
CA PRO A 517 5.58 21.37 43.72
C PRO A 517 4.84 22.58 43.10
N PRO A 518 3.60 22.88 43.55
CA PRO A 518 2.87 24.05 43.05
C PRO A 518 3.67 25.35 43.14
N PRO A 519 3.45 26.32 42.23
CA PRO A 519 2.32 26.44 41.29
C PRO A 519 2.37 25.50 40.09
N ASP A 520 1.26 25.39 39.34
CA ASP A 520 1.20 24.62 38.11
C ASP A 520 2.25 25.08 37.10
N ASP A 521 3.05 24.15 36.60
CA ASP A 521 4.09 24.37 35.59
C ASP A 521 4.16 23.17 34.63
N CYS A 522 5.07 23.19 33.66
CA CYS A 522 5.23 22.17 32.63
C CYS A 522 6.27 21.08 33.02
N SER A 523 6.50 20.80 34.28
CA SER A 523 7.51 19.84 34.73
C SER A 523 7.01 18.39 34.83
N GLY A 524 5.72 18.14 34.58
CA GLY A 524 5.13 16.80 34.65
C GLY A 524 5.36 15.97 33.40
N ALA A 525 5.29 14.65 33.57
CA ALA A 525 5.25 13.66 32.49
C ALA A 525 4.24 12.55 32.85
N LEU A 526 3.49 12.07 31.87
CA LEU A 526 2.65 10.87 31.99
C LEU A 526 3.38 9.72 31.33
N GLU A 527 3.57 8.62 32.05
CA GLU A 527 4.34 7.46 31.61
C GLU A 527 3.55 6.17 31.85
N LEU A 528 3.54 5.27 30.87
CA LEU A 528 2.84 3.99 30.94
C LEU A 528 3.60 2.91 30.16
N ASP A 529 3.91 1.77 30.78
CA ASP A 529 4.30 0.56 30.06
C ASP A 529 3.05 -0.09 29.48
N PHE A 530 2.97 -0.19 28.15
CA PHE A 530 1.81 -0.72 27.42
C PHE A 530 1.90 -2.25 27.22
N ASN A 531 3.10 -2.85 27.22
CA ASN A 531 3.27 -4.29 27.01
C ASN A 531 2.52 -5.20 27.99
N PRO A 532 2.37 -4.87 29.30
CA PRO A 532 1.50 -5.64 30.18
C PRO A 532 0.02 -5.64 29.74
N ILE A 533 -0.47 -4.57 29.09
CA ILE A 533 -1.83 -4.50 28.58
C ILE A 533 -1.98 -5.42 27.37
N VAL A 534 -1.03 -5.35 26.42
CA VAL A 534 -0.98 -6.24 25.24
C VAL A 534 -0.96 -7.71 25.67
N ARG A 535 -0.11 -8.07 26.60
CA ARG A 535 0.06 -9.46 27.08
C ARG A 535 -1.06 -9.97 28.00
N SER A 536 -1.88 -9.08 28.52
CA SER A 536 -2.97 -9.48 29.44
C SER A 536 -4.06 -10.32 28.76
N GLY A 537 -4.22 -10.20 27.45
CA GLY A 537 -5.30 -10.82 26.70
C GLY A 537 -6.70 -10.30 27.06
N VAL A 538 -6.80 -9.21 27.83
CA VAL A 538 -8.09 -8.62 28.24
C VAL A 538 -8.78 -7.97 27.06
N ASP A 539 -8.03 -7.28 26.19
CA ASP A 539 -8.54 -6.79 24.93
C ASP A 539 -8.16 -7.78 23.81
N PRO A 540 -9.15 -8.49 23.22
CA PRO A 540 -8.89 -9.50 22.18
C PRO A 540 -8.41 -8.90 20.86
N ASN A 541 -8.47 -7.57 20.68
CA ASN A 541 -8.00 -6.89 19.47
C ASN A 541 -6.52 -6.54 19.53
N LEU A 542 -5.86 -6.66 20.69
CA LEU A 542 -4.42 -6.44 20.84
C LEU A 542 -3.65 -7.70 20.43
N VAL A 543 -3.55 -7.93 19.12
CA VAL A 543 -2.89 -9.11 18.51
C VAL A 543 -1.68 -8.68 17.69
N ALA A 544 -0.81 -9.63 17.36
CA ALA A 544 0.33 -9.37 16.46
C ALA A 544 -0.13 -8.79 15.12
N GLY A 545 0.60 -7.82 14.60
CA GLY A 545 0.27 -7.11 13.36
C GLY A 545 -0.79 -6.03 13.52
N ARG A 546 -1.44 -5.88 14.67
CA ARG A 546 -2.48 -4.89 14.87
C ARG A 546 -1.89 -3.50 15.10
N GLU A 547 -2.32 -2.53 14.31
CA GLU A 547 -2.01 -1.12 14.52
C GLU A 547 -2.89 -0.55 15.64
N VAL A 548 -2.25 0.18 16.56
CA VAL A 548 -2.88 0.82 17.72
C VAL A 548 -2.62 2.31 17.66
N PHE A 549 -3.66 3.09 17.81
CA PHE A 549 -3.64 4.54 17.92
C PHE A 549 -3.83 4.93 19.38
N CYS A 550 -3.00 5.79 19.94
CA CYS A 550 -3.11 6.18 21.33
C CYS A 550 -2.82 7.65 21.57
N GLN A 551 -3.42 8.19 22.63
CA GLN A 551 -3.31 9.60 23.03
C GLN A 551 -3.48 9.73 24.53
N PHE A 552 -2.65 10.52 25.20
CA PHE A 552 -2.85 10.86 26.60
C PHE A 552 -3.87 11.99 26.77
N TRP A 553 -4.80 11.77 27.68
CA TRP A 553 -5.72 12.77 28.21
C TRP A 553 -5.37 13.01 29.69
N PHE A 554 -5.41 14.27 30.15
CA PHE A 554 -5.17 14.61 31.55
C PHE A 554 -6.04 15.78 32.00
N ARG A 555 -6.19 15.93 33.33
CA ARG A 555 -6.97 17.03 33.89
C ARG A 555 -6.18 18.34 33.87
N ASP A 556 -6.82 19.37 33.34
CA ASP A 556 -6.38 20.76 33.37
C ASP A 556 -7.57 21.65 33.75
N ARG A 557 -7.82 21.76 35.05
CA ARG A 557 -9.00 22.47 35.57
C ARG A 557 -9.01 23.96 35.27
N ALA A 558 -7.87 24.54 34.95
CA ALA A 558 -7.74 25.96 34.65
C ALA A 558 -7.92 26.26 33.16
N SER A 559 -7.89 25.24 32.29
CA SER A 559 -8.26 25.40 30.89
C SER A 559 -9.77 25.55 30.72
N ALA A 560 -10.20 26.20 29.65
CA ALA A 560 -11.61 26.40 29.33
C ALA A 560 -12.37 25.07 29.16
N SER A 561 -11.69 23.99 28.76
CA SER A 561 -12.22 22.63 28.56
C SER A 561 -12.12 21.76 29.81
N GLY A 562 -11.38 22.14 30.83
CA GLY A 562 -11.10 21.35 32.02
C GLY A 562 -10.10 20.18 31.79
N ALA A 563 -9.55 20.07 30.60
CA ALA A 563 -8.66 18.97 30.19
C ALA A 563 -7.56 19.46 29.23
N GLY A 564 -6.48 18.70 29.14
CA GLY A 564 -5.44 18.78 28.12
C GLY A 564 -5.23 17.43 27.45
N MET A 565 -4.71 17.45 26.24
CA MET A 565 -4.41 16.27 25.43
C MET A 565 -3.03 16.39 24.82
N SER A 566 -2.29 15.27 24.73
CA SER A 566 -1.08 15.19 23.91
C SER A 566 -1.45 15.20 22.43
N ASP A 567 -0.46 15.30 21.54
CA ASP A 567 -0.58 14.71 20.22
C ASP A 567 -0.83 13.20 20.34
N ALA A 568 -1.10 12.51 19.23
CA ALA A 568 -1.35 11.08 19.24
C ALA A 568 -0.16 10.32 18.64
N LEU A 569 -0.06 9.05 19.00
CA LEU A 569 0.98 8.14 18.53
C LEU A 569 0.33 6.86 18.02
N THR A 570 0.85 6.31 16.93
CA THR A 570 0.46 5.00 16.42
C THR A 570 1.64 4.04 16.47
N PHE A 571 1.34 2.76 16.66
CA PHE A 571 2.33 1.68 16.66
C PHE A 571 1.70 0.33 16.32
N VAL A 572 2.51 -0.61 15.83
CA VAL A 572 2.07 -1.97 15.48
C VAL A 572 2.59 -2.97 16.51
N ILE A 573 1.70 -3.85 17.01
CA ILE A 573 2.05 -4.90 17.98
C ILE A 573 2.87 -6.00 17.32
N GLN A 574 4.01 -6.32 17.93
CA GLN A 574 4.91 -7.39 17.51
C GLN A 574 4.50 -8.76 18.08
N PRO A 575 4.83 -9.86 17.40
CA PRO A 575 4.61 -11.22 17.89
C PRO A 575 5.18 -11.52 19.27
#